data_ba76af274b01be16757db0e2665a8ebf
#
_entry.id   ba76af274b01be16757db0e2665a8ebf
#
_cell.length_a   1.000
_cell.length_b   1.000
_cell.length_c   1.000
_cell.angle_alpha   90.00
_cell.angle_beta   90.00
_cell.angle_gamma   90.00
#
_symmetry.space_group_name_H-M   'P 1'
#
loop_
_entity.id
_entity.type
_entity.pdbx_description
1 polymer ?
#
loop_
_entity_poly.entity_id
_entity_poly.type
_entity_poly.pdbx_seq_one_letter_code
_entity_poly.pdbx_strand_id
1 'polypeptide(L)'
;MGAIKGKPLMKPHREKNGIIICLNVGSSSLKFSIYRSDSGALGEIGSGTVDSDETGPARLSFDYFQGRKPSIKQRSVSGSAVAALRELAASEDQIIAVGHRLVHGGLTIRDHLKLSPDVIAALRRATPFAPLHLPPSLDLIDECLDSFPGIPQVGCLDTTFHKDLPPLAATLPLPKQIRDIGLRRFGFHGLSCESVLKQLEKQPVRRLVVAHLGGGSSVTAITNGHSVDTSMSLTPMGGAIMSHRPGDLDPGILFYLLREKYYDLDALEDLLEHQAGVAGVSQTNGDMRDLQNASDRGDAYAKLALDMFVRSIAKQIAGMCVVLGGIDLLVFTGGVGEHATAVRERIVQMIESSLGSPSQMVLPSQENERIAFHTLNLIES
;
A
#
# COMPACT_ATOMS: atom_id res chain seq x y z
N MET A 1 -4.10 -52.28 -24.52
CA MET A 1 -2.95 -51.93 -23.65
C MET A 1 -2.68 -50.45 -23.85
N GLY A 2 -3.25 -49.60 -23.03
CA GLY A 2 -3.07 -48.16 -23.06
C GLY A 2 -2.12 -47.75 -21.94
N ALA A 3 -0.98 -47.15 -22.32
CA ALA A 3 0.02 -46.66 -21.37
C ALA A 3 -0.52 -45.43 -20.62
N ILE A 4 -0.65 -45.54 -19.33
CA ILE A 4 -0.94 -44.42 -18.41
C ILE A 4 0.32 -43.54 -18.37
N LYS A 5 0.23 -42.36 -18.99
CA LYS A 5 1.27 -41.33 -18.83
C LYS A 5 1.22 -40.84 -17.38
N GLY A 6 2.27 -41.15 -16.63
CA GLY A 6 2.46 -40.66 -15.26
C GLY A 6 2.49 -39.12 -15.23
N LYS A 7 1.77 -38.52 -14.27
CA LYS A 7 1.90 -37.10 -13.89
C LYS A 7 3.39 -36.83 -13.58
N PRO A 8 3.92 -35.65 -14.03
CA PRO A 8 5.25 -35.26 -13.61
C PRO A 8 5.27 -35.12 -12.08
N LEU A 9 6.21 -35.80 -11.44
CA LEU A 9 6.52 -35.60 -10.03
C LEU A 9 6.89 -34.13 -9.81
N MET A 10 6.10 -33.42 -9.01
CA MET A 10 6.49 -32.12 -8.48
C MET A 10 7.85 -32.31 -7.80
N LYS A 11 8.85 -31.56 -8.24
CA LYS A 11 10.13 -31.47 -7.53
C LYS A 11 9.85 -31.02 -6.11
N PRO A 12 10.47 -31.62 -5.07
CA PRO A 12 10.31 -31.14 -3.72
C PRO A 12 10.77 -29.68 -3.67
N HIS A 13 9.89 -28.79 -3.21
CA HIS A 13 10.26 -27.42 -2.90
C HIS A 13 11.44 -27.49 -1.92
N ARG A 14 12.56 -26.89 -2.26
CA ARG A 14 13.67 -26.71 -1.34
C ARG A 14 13.25 -25.60 -0.37
N GLU A 15 12.80 -26.01 0.80
CA GLU A 15 12.57 -25.08 1.90
C GLU A 15 13.84 -24.28 2.18
N LYS A 16 13.76 -22.96 2.03
CA LYS A 16 14.88 -22.06 2.31
C LYS A 16 14.73 -21.51 3.73
N ASN A 17 15.64 -21.91 4.60
CA ASN A 17 15.74 -21.37 5.95
C ASN A 17 16.65 -20.15 5.94
N GLY A 18 16.29 -19.10 6.66
CA GLY A 18 17.07 -17.88 6.80
C GLY A 18 16.23 -16.63 6.95
N ILE A 19 16.86 -15.49 6.77
CA ILE A 19 16.27 -14.17 7.01
C ILE A 19 15.77 -13.53 5.70
N ILE A 20 14.55 -12.99 5.76
CA ILE A 20 13.97 -12.13 4.73
C ILE A 20 13.84 -10.72 5.31
N ILE A 21 14.42 -9.74 4.64
CA ILE A 21 14.28 -8.33 4.96
C ILE A 21 13.15 -7.77 4.09
N CYS A 22 12.13 -7.15 4.69
CA CYS A 22 11.03 -6.51 3.99
C CYS A 22 11.14 -5.00 4.11
N LEU A 23 11.10 -4.29 2.99
CA LEU A 23 11.29 -2.86 2.88
C LEU A 23 10.06 -2.20 2.28
N ASN A 24 9.53 -1.18 2.97
CA ASN A 24 8.36 -0.43 2.59
C ASN A 24 8.66 1.07 2.69
N VAL A 25 9.00 1.68 1.56
CA VAL A 25 9.31 3.11 1.49
C VAL A 25 8.02 3.91 1.51
N GLY A 26 7.91 4.80 2.49
CA GLY A 26 6.92 5.87 2.53
C GLY A 26 7.50 7.19 2.00
N SER A 27 6.69 8.24 1.94
CA SER A 27 7.14 9.58 1.49
C SER A 27 8.18 10.22 2.39
N SER A 28 8.25 9.85 3.69
CA SER A 28 9.12 10.48 4.68
C SER A 28 9.91 9.49 5.53
N SER A 29 9.66 8.19 5.42
CA SER A 29 10.32 7.17 6.24
C SER A 29 10.39 5.82 5.53
N LEU A 30 11.45 5.07 5.80
CA LEU A 30 11.58 3.67 5.43
C LEU A 30 11.09 2.81 6.59
N LYS A 31 9.98 2.08 6.38
CA LYS A 31 9.55 1.03 7.30
C LYS A 31 10.18 -0.29 6.88
N PHE A 32 10.62 -1.08 7.83
CA PHE A 32 11.16 -2.40 7.56
C PHE A 32 10.65 -3.43 8.55
N SER A 33 10.66 -4.69 8.14
CA SER A 33 10.49 -5.84 9.05
C SER A 33 11.46 -6.94 8.63
N ILE A 34 11.87 -7.73 9.61
CA ILE A 34 12.77 -8.87 9.44
C ILE A 34 11.99 -10.12 9.80
N TYR A 35 11.91 -11.06 8.86
CA TYR A 35 11.24 -12.34 9.04
C TYR A 35 12.26 -13.47 9.00
N ARG A 36 12.06 -14.46 9.87
CA ARG A 36 12.76 -15.76 9.77
C ARG A 36 11.86 -16.74 9.07
N SER A 37 12.39 -17.40 8.05
CA SER A 37 11.80 -18.59 7.44
C SER A 37 12.41 -19.82 8.09
N ASP A 38 11.57 -20.66 8.63
CA ASP A 38 11.92 -21.99 9.14
C ASP A 38 10.93 -23.01 8.61
N SER A 39 11.42 -23.90 7.77
CA SER A 39 10.60 -24.96 7.14
C SER A 39 9.31 -24.43 6.47
N GLY A 40 9.43 -23.27 5.78
CA GLY A 40 8.32 -22.61 5.09
C GLY A 40 7.39 -21.77 5.99
N ALA A 41 7.57 -21.82 7.31
CA ALA A 41 6.88 -20.95 8.24
C ALA A 41 7.61 -19.61 8.39
N LEU A 42 6.87 -18.50 8.32
CA LEU A 42 7.39 -17.15 8.50
C LEU A 42 7.09 -16.65 9.91
N GLY A 43 8.11 -16.21 10.63
CA GLY A 43 7.99 -15.53 11.92
C GLY A 43 8.66 -14.17 11.88
N GLU A 44 7.94 -13.11 12.25
CA GLU A 44 8.54 -11.78 12.41
C GLU A 44 9.46 -11.79 13.63
N ILE A 45 10.70 -11.36 13.44
CA ILE A 45 11.71 -11.30 14.51
C ILE A 45 12.09 -9.87 14.87
N GLY A 46 11.73 -8.90 14.07
CA GLY A 46 11.90 -7.49 14.35
C GLY A 46 11.30 -6.60 13.29
N SER A 47 10.92 -5.39 13.67
CA SER A 47 10.47 -4.34 12.76
C SER A 47 10.86 -2.96 13.26
N GLY A 48 10.82 -1.97 12.36
CA GLY A 48 11.16 -0.62 12.73
C GLY A 48 11.02 0.38 11.61
N THR A 49 11.51 1.58 11.88
CA THR A 49 11.55 2.69 10.92
C THR A 49 12.95 3.27 10.85
N VAL A 50 13.29 3.76 9.67
CA VAL A 50 14.45 4.63 9.48
C VAL A 50 13.92 5.99 9.05
N ASP A 51 14.11 6.97 9.88
CA ASP A 51 13.79 8.36 9.60
C ASP A 51 15.06 9.07 9.13
N SER A 52 15.02 9.64 7.94
CA SER A 52 16.10 10.49 7.43
C SER A 52 15.67 11.94 7.58
N ASP A 53 16.27 12.66 8.54
CA ASP A 53 16.23 14.12 8.52
C ASP A 53 17.14 14.62 7.38
N GLU A 54 16.67 15.57 6.57
CA GLU A 54 17.45 16.17 5.46
C GLU A 54 18.80 16.76 5.87
N THR A 55 19.05 16.96 7.17
CA THR A 55 20.22 17.64 7.73
C THR A 55 20.97 16.86 8.79
N GLY A 56 20.57 15.63 9.11
CA GLY A 56 21.15 14.86 10.23
C GLY A 56 21.42 13.38 9.90
N PRO A 57 22.12 12.66 10.81
CA PRO A 57 22.33 11.22 10.64
C PRO A 57 20.97 10.48 10.72
N ALA A 58 20.79 9.51 9.83
CA ALA A 58 19.59 8.67 9.86
C ALA A 58 19.36 8.04 11.23
N ARG A 59 18.12 8.04 11.71
CA ARG A 59 17.74 7.45 13.01
C ARG A 59 17.03 6.13 12.74
N LEU A 60 17.65 5.05 13.17
CA LEU A 60 17.08 3.71 13.18
C LEU A 60 16.35 3.50 14.51
N SER A 61 15.02 3.32 14.44
CA SER A 61 14.20 2.86 15.57
C SER A 61 13.71 1.46 15.25
N PHE A 62 13.98 0.48 16.11
CA PHE A 62 13.48 -0.86 15.87
C PHE A 62 13.09 -1.59 17.16
N ASP A 63 12.09 -2.46 17.04
CA ASP A 63 11.64 -3.38 18.05
C ASP A 63 12.09 -4.80 17.69
N TYR A 64 12.62 -5.51 18.68
CA TYR A 64 13.11 -6.87 18.51
C TYR A 64 12.25 -7.85 19.30
N PHE A 65 11.75 -8.92 18.66
CA PHE A 65 10.70 -9.79 19.18
C PHE A 65 11.15 -11.16 19.67
N GLN A 66 12.43 -11.51 19.65
CA GLN A 66 12.89 -12.85 20.10
C GLN A 66 12.65 -13.09 21.60
N GLY A 67 11.40 -13.47 21.97
CA GLY A 67 11.06 -14.01 23.29
C GLY A 67 11.38 -13.13 24.51
N ARG A 68 11.75 -11.87 24.30
CA ARG A 68 12.03 -10.85 25.31
C ARG A 68 11.09 -9.66 25.11
N LYS A 69 10.80 -8.94 26.21
CA LYS A 69 10.04 -7.68 26.11
C LYS A 69 10.66 -6.80 25.02
N PRO A 70 9.83 -6.21 24.13
CA PRO A 70 10.32 -5.34 23.07
C PRO A 70 11.26 -4.30 23.68
N SER A 71 12.50 -4.27 23.23
CA SER A 71 13.46 -3.24 23.62
C SER A 71 13.60 -2.30 22.46
N ILE A 72 12.96 -1.12 22.55
CA ILE A 72 13.18 -0.04 21.59
C ILE A 72 14.65 0.34 21.67
N LYS A 73 15.40 0.03 20.63
CA LYS A 73 16.78 0.51 20.47
C LYS A 73 16.75 1.61 19.42
N GLN A 74 17.03 2.82 19.85
CA GLN A 74 17.34 3.92 18.94
C GLN A 74 18.86 3.95 18.72
N ARG A 75 19.27 3.91 17.47
CA ARG A 75 20.67 4.03 17.09
C ARG A 75 20.79 5.12 16.01
N SER A 76 21.67 6.09 16.25
CA SER A 76 22.12 6.97 15.16
C SER A 76 23.01 6.16 14.23
N VAL A 77 22.68 6.15 12.95
CA VAL A 77 23.40 5.39 11.93
C VAL A 77 24.34 6.36 11.22
N SER A 78 25.66 6.14 11.39
CA SER A 78 26.65 6.76 10.52
C SER A 78 26.80 5.90 9.27
N GLY A 79 26.08 6.24 8.20
CA GLY A 79 26.05 5.48 6.96
C GLY A 79 24.63 5.27 6.44
N SER A 80 24.48 4.44 5.41
CA SER A 80 23.16 4.20 4.84
C SER A 80 22.27 3.34 5.74
N ALA A 81 20.96 3.56 5.65
CA ALA A 81 19.95 2.77 6.33
C ALA A 81 20.06 1.27 6.00
N VAL A 82 20.35 0.96 4.75
CA VAL A 82 20.49 -0.41 4.24
C VAL A 82 21.70 -1.12 4.86
N ALA A 83 22.82 -0.41 5.03
CA ALA A 83 24.01 -0.99 5.68
C ALA A 83 23.72 -1.37 7.14
N ALA A 84 23.00 -0.53 7.87
CA ALA A 84 22.59 -0.82 9.25
C ALA A 84 21.62 -2.01 9.33
N LEU A 85 20.67 -2.12 8.40
CA LEU A 85 19.76 -3.26 8.31
C LEU A 85 20.51 -4.55 7.98
N ARG A 86 21.51 -4.49 7.11
CA ARG A 86 22.37 -5.63 6.80
C ARG A 86 23.11 -6.14 8.04
N GLU A 87 23.73 -5.26 8.81
CA GLU A 87 24.41 -5.64 10.04
C GLU A 87 23.45 -6.26 11.06
N LEU A 88 22.27 -5.65 11.22
CA LEU A 88 21.23 -6.14 12.13
C LEU A 88 20.73 -7.54 11.73
N ALA A 89 20.38 -7.74 10.48
CA ALA A 89 19.85 -9.01 9.98
C ALA A 89 20.93 -10.12 9.96
N ALA A 90 22.17 -9.80 9.57
CA ALA A 90 23.26 -10.76 9.52
C ALA A 90 23.70 -11.28 10.89
N SER A 91 23.36 -10.58 11.99
CA SER A 91 23.63 -11.05 13.36
C SER A 91 22.69 -12.19 13.79
N GLU A 92 21.60 -12.43 13.05
CA GLU A 92 20.55 -13.37 13.41
C GLU A 92 20.65 -14.70 12.67
N ASP A 93 20.87 -14.65 11.34
CA ASP A 93 20.99 -15.82 10.47
C ASP A 93 21.41 -15.39 9.06
N GLN A 94 21.54 -16.33 8.13
CA GLN A 94 21.83 -16.05 6.74
C GLN A 94 20.67 -15.29 6.09
N ILE A 95 20.95 -14.14 5.45
CA ILE A 95 19.96 -13.43 4.64
C ILE A 95 19.74 -14.19 3.33
N ILE A 96 18.50 -14.56 3.04
CA ILE A 96 18.11 -15.36 1.86
C ILE A 96 17.41 -14.54 0.79
N ALA A 97 16.80 -13.41 1.13
CA ALA A 97 16.17 -12.49 0.18
C ALA A 97 15.88 -11.10 0.81
N VAL A 98 15.66 -10.13 -0.07
CA VAL A 98 15.09 -8.82 0.29
C VAL A 98 13.81 -8.61 -0.52
N GLY A 99 12.71 -8.29 0.14
CA GLY A 99 11.42 -7.97 -0.44
C GLY A 99 11.16 -6.46 -0.40
N HIS A 100 10.71 -5.89 -1.51
CA HIS A 100 10.42 -4.47 -1.65
C HIS A 100 8.96 -4.25 -1.98
N ARG A 101 8.30 -3.31 -1.29
CA ARG A 101 7.01 -2.80 -1.74
C ARG A 101 7.21 -1.90 -2.94
N LEU A 102 6.41 -2.13 -3.98
CA LEU A 102 6.34 -1.30 -5.17
C LEU A 102 4.91 -0.83 -5.38
N VAL A 103 4.72 0.47 -5.52
CA VAL A 103 3.36 1.03 -5.66
C VAL A 103 2.76 0.69 -7.02
N HIS A 104 3.56 0.68 -8.10
CA HIS A 104 3.08 0.46 -9.46
C HIS A 104 4.09 -0.28 -10.32
N GLY A 105 3.61 -1.19 -11.17
CA GLY A 105 4.42 -1.92 -12.17
C GLY A 105 4.36 -1.34 -13.60
N GLY A 106 3.77 -0.16 -13.79
CA GLY A 106 3.48 0.38 -15.11
C GLY A 106 2.39 -0.40 -15.85
N LEU A 107 2.42 -0.36 -17.17
CA LEU A 107 1.40 -1.00 -18.00
C LEU A 107 1.59 -2.51 -18.14
N THR A 108 2.79 -3.02 -17.91
CA THR A 108 3.18 -4.38 -18.28
C THR A 108 3.43 -5.31 -17.09
N ILE A 109 3.91 -4.79 -15.95
CA ILE A 109 4.21 -5.60 -14.78
C ILE A 109 3.01 -5.63 -13.85
N ARG A 110 2.36 -6.77 -13.72
CA ARG A 110 1.10 -6.95 -12.98
C ARG A 110 1.18 -7.95 -11.84
N ASP A 111 2.27 -8.69 -11.76
CA ASP A 111 2.51 -9.71 -10.73
C ASP A 111 3.73 -9.35 -9.89
N HIS A 112 3.79 -9.89 -8.67
CA HIS A 112 5.00 -9.89 -7.88
C HIS A 112 6.11 -10.63 -8.64
N LEU A 113 7.37 -10.19 -8.53
CA LEU A 113 8.43 -10.73 -9.37
C LEU A 113 9.82 -10.57 -8.75
N LYS A 114 10.76 -11.42 -9.20
CA LYS A 114 12.19 -11.23 -8.94
C LYS A 114 12.70 -10.02 -9.73
N LEU A 115 13.49 -9.17 -9.08
CA LEU A 115 14.06 -7.98 -9.69
C LEU A 115 15.32 -8.35 -10.48
N SER A 116 15.20 -8.38 -11.81
CA SER A 116 16.32 -8.44 -12.74
C SER A 116 16.63 -7.04 -13.27
N PRO A 117 17.81 -6.82 -13.89
CA PRO A 117 18.13 -5.54 -14.53
C PRO A 117 17.07 -5.07 -15.53
N ASP A 118 16.49 -5.98 -16.33
CA ASP A 118 15.43 -5.65 -17.30
C ASP A 118 14.14 -5.23 -16.61
N VAL A 119 13.78 -5.88 -15.50
CA VAL A 119 12.62 -5.54 -14.68
C VAL A 119 12.81 -4.16 -14.06
N ILE A 120 13.96 -3.87 -13.48
CA ILE A 120 14.27 -2.57 -12.88
C ILE A 120 14.20 -1.47 -13.94
N ALA A 121 14.74 -1.71 -15.13
CA ALA A 121 14.62 -0.78 -16.26
C ALA A 121 13.16 -0.56 -16.69
N ALA A 122 12.31 -1.59 -16.65
CA ALA A 122 10.87 -1.45 -16.92
C ALA A 122 10.16 -0.65 -15.83
N LEU A 123 10.48 -0.86 -14.55
CA LEU A 123 9.96 -0.09 -13.42
C LEU A 123 10.37 1.39 -13.48
N ARG A 124 11.61 1.70 -13.90
CA ARG A 124 12.03 3.10 -14.13
C ARG A 124 11.17 3.79 -15.19
N ARG A 125 10.79 3.07 -16.27
CA ARG A 125 9.84 3.61 -17.27
C ARG A 125 8.42 3.76 -16.76
N ALA A 126 8.07 3.10 -15.66
CA ALA A 126 6.77 3.22 -15.03
C ALA A 126 6.66 4.42 -14.06
N THR A 127 7.73 5.16 -13.82
CA THR A 127 7.75 6.34 -12.93
C THR A 127 6.57 7.30 -13.13
N PRO A 128 6.13 7.62 -14.37
CA PRO A 128 4.99 8.52 -14.56
C PRO A 128 3.65 8.04 -13.96
N PHE A 129 3.53 6.77 -13.55
CA PHE A 129 2.33 6.24 -12.90
C PHE A 129 2.33 6.40 -11.37
N ALA A 130 3.49 6.67 -10.78
CA ALA A 130 3.66 6.91 -9.35
C ALA A 130 4.96 7.71 -9.10
N PRO A 131 5.02 8.98 -9.55
CA PRO A 131 6.27 9.77 -9.59
C PRO A 131 6.86 10.01 -8.21
N LEU A 132 6.03 10.06 -7.17
CA LEU A 132 6.49 10.23 -5.78
C LEU A 132 6.99 8.96 -5.12
N HIS A 133 6.55 7.80 -5.59
CA HIS A 133 6.76 6.54 -4.87
C HIS A 133 7.78 5.63 -5.56
N LEU A 134 7.78 5.59 -6.90
CA LEU A 134 8.68 4.69 -7.62
C LEU A 134 10.14 5.13 -7.55
N PRO A 135 10.52 6.41 -7.75
CA PRO A 135 11.93 6.80 -7.69
C PRO A 135 12.61 6.43 -6.36
N PRO A 136 12.10 6.82 -5.18
CA PRO A 136 12.75 6.45 -3.93
C PRO A 136 12.77 4.93 -3.69
N SER A 137 11.76 4.19 -4.18
CA SER A 137 11.78 2.72 -4.10
C SER A 137 12.87 2.12 -4.99
N LEU A 138 13.10 2.67 -6.18
CA LEU A 138 14.12 2.22 -7.12
C LEU A 138 15.53 2.56 -6.64
N ASP A 139 15.72 3.73 -6.04
CA ASP A 139 17.00 4.12 -5.43
C ASP A 139 17.35 3.19 -4.26
N LEU A 140 16.36 2.83 -3.43
CA LEU A 140 16.54 1.84 -2.36
C LEU A 140 16.88 0.45 -2.92
N ILE A 141 16.28 0.04 -4.02
CA ILE A 141 16.58 -1.24 -4.69
C ILE A 141 18.04 -1.24 -5.17
N ASP A 142 18.51 -0.17 -5.82
CA ASP A 142 19.90 -0.06 -6.26
C ASP A 142 20.87 -0.17 -5.06
N GLU A 143 20.59 0.54 -3.97
CA GLU A 143 21.37 0.47 -2.75
C GLU A 143 21.38 -0.95 -2.15
N CYS A 144 20.24 -1.65 -2.19
CA CYS A 144 20.15 -3.04 -1.73
C CYS A 144 20.91 -4.01 -2.63
N LEU A 145 20.93 -3.81 -3.94
CA LEU A 145 21.73 -4.63 -4.86
C LEU A 145 23.23 -4.52 -4.56
N ASP A 146 23.69 -3.32 -4.26
CA ASP A 146 25.09 -3.08 -3.88
C ASP A 146 25.42 -3.64 -2.49
N SER A 147 24.50 -3.52 -1.54
CA SER A 147 24.70 -3.93 -0.14
C SER A 147 24.54 -5.43 0.07
N PHE A 148 23.72 -6.11 -0.75
CA PHE A 148 23.41 -7.54 -0.66
C PHE A 148 23.77 -8.28 -1.96
N PRO A 149 25.05 -8.33 -2.37
CA PRO A 149 25.46 -8.95 -3.62
C PRO A 149 25.09 -10.45 -3.64
N GLY A 150 24.42 -10.86 -4.72
CA GLY A 150 23.99 -12.24 -4.92
C GLY A 150 22.74 -12.66 -4.13
N ILE A 151 22.19 -11.81 -3.28
CA ILE A 151 20.94 -12.06 -2.57
C ILE A 151 19.76 -11.68 -3.49
N PRO A 152 18.78 -12.59 -3.71
CA PRO A 152 17.59 -12.30 -4.50
C PRO A 152 16.84 -11.08 -3.98
N GLN A 153 16.46 -10.17 -4.89
CA GLN A 153 15.61 -9.04 -4.64
C GLN A 153 14.23 -9.29 -5.26
N VAL A 154 13.15 -9.04 -4.54
CA VAL A 154 11.77 -9.29 -4.98
C VAL A 154 10.94 -8.02 -4.86
N GLY A 155 10.23 -7.67 -5.94
CA GLY A 155 9.26 -6.59 -5.98
C GLY A 155 7.84 -7.10 -5.72
N CYS A 156 7.19 -6.58 -4.69
CA CYS A 156 5.81 -6.86 -4.32
C CYS A 156 4.94 -5.65 -4.64
N LEU A 157 4.05 -5.77 -5.63
CA LEU A 157 3.28 -4.64 -6.13
C LEU A 157 1.95 -4.48 -5.39
N ASP A 158 1.60 -3.25 -5.04
CA ASP A 158 0.29 -2.90 -4.49
C ASP A 158 -0.88 -3.18 -5.45
N THR A 159 -0.59 -3.21 -6.73
CA THR A 159 -1.60 -3.40 -7.78
C THR A 159 -1.93 -4.86 -8.07
N THR A 160 -1.12 -5.82 -7.62
CA THR A 160 -1.27 -7.25 -7.98
C THR A 160 -2.59 -7.84 -7.52
N PHE A 161 -3.06 -7.50 -6.33
CA PHE A 161 -4.36 -7.97 -5.80
C PHE A 161 -5.54 -7.59 -6.70
N HIS A 162 -5.43 -6.49 -7.43
CA HIS A 162 -6.45 -5.95 -8.32
C HIS A 162 -6.24 -6.33 -9.79
N LYS A 163 -5.26 -7.18 -10.11
CA LYS A 163 -4.91 -7.49 -11.51
C LYS A 163 -6.07 -8.09 -12.31
N ASP A 164 -6.92 -8.85 -11.63
CA ASP A 164 -8.05 -9.56 -12.22
C ASP A 164 -9.40 -8.85 -12.01
N LEU A 165 -9.39 -7.54 -11.79
CA LEU A 165 -10.61 -6.72 -11.75
C LEU A 165 -11.49 -7.02 -12.97
N PRO A 166 -12.82 -7.23 -12.79
CA PRO A 166 -13.76 -7.42 -13.88
C PRO A 166 -13.66 -6.28 -14.92
N PRO A 167 -13.89 -6.56 -16.21
CA PRO A 167 -13.83 -5.54 -17.25
C PRO A 167 -14.67 -4.28 -16.94
N LEU A 168 -15.81 -4.47 -16.28
CA LEU A 168 -16.71 -3.38 -15.88
C LEU A 168 -16.03 -2.38 -14.91
N ALA A 169 -15.21 -2.86 -14.00
CA ALA A 169 -14.47 -2.04 -13.05
C ALA A 169 -13.11 -1.56 -13.62
N ALA A 170 -12.46 -2.43 -14.40
CA ALA A 170 -11.11 -2.16 -14.90
C ALA A 170 -11.06 -1.17 -16.06
N THR A 171 -12.13 -1.12 -16.89
CA THR A 171 -12.13 -0.32 -18.12
C THR A 171 -12.38 1.15 -17.82
N LEU A 172 -11.47 2.02 -18.28
CA LEU A 172 -11.71 3.46 -18.24
C LEU A 172 -12.65 3.88 -19.36
N PRO A 173 -13.58 4.82 -19.14
CA PRO A 173 -14.55 5.29 -20.16
C PRO A 173 -13.87 6.24 -21.16
N LEU A 174 -12.84 5.75 -21.84
CA LEU A 174 -12.05 6.46 -22.83
C LEU A 174 -12.15 5.77 -24.20
N PRO A 175 -11.88 6.46 -25.33
CA PRO A 175 -11.83 5.86 -26.64
C PRO A 175 -10.93 4.62 -26.69
N LYS A 176 -11.29 3.65 -27.55
CA LYS A 176 -10.56 2.37 -27.66
C LYS A 176 -9.07 2.56 -27.91
N GLN A 177 -8.69 3.46 -28.80
CA GLN A 177 -7.28 3.74 -29.14
C GLN A 177 -6.45 4.19 -27.94
N ILE A 178 -7.07 4.89 -26.99
CA ILE A 178 -6.39 5.31 -25.74
C ILE A 178 -6.31 4.14 -24.76
N ARG A 179 -7.34 3.29 -24.69
CA ARG A 179 -7.32 2.09 -23.83
C ARG A 179 -6.36 1.01 -24.36
N ASP A 180 -6.17 0.93 -25.67
CA ASP A 180 -5.22 -0.01 -26.33
C ASP A 180 -3.74 0.28 -25.95
N ILE A 181 -3.42 1.46 -25.40
CA ILE A 181 -2.12 1.76 -24.80
C ILE A 181 -1.89 0.90 -23.54
N GLY A 182 -2.95 0.36 -22.94
CA GLY A 182 -2.92 -0.42 -21.70
C GLY A 182 -3.47 0.34 -20.47
N LEU A 183 -4.02 1.54 -20.68
CA LEU A 183 -4.60 2.33 -19.60
C LEU A 183 -5.87 1.67 -19.05
N ARG A 184 -5.86 1.43 -17.75
CA ARG A 184 -6.97 0.81 -17.03
C ARG A 184 -6.99 1.26 -15.57
N ARG A 185 -8.03 0.86 -14.82
CA ARG A 185 -7.96 0.88 -13.37
C ARG A 185 -6.98 -0.21 -12.91
N PHE A 186 -5.96 0.16 -12.14
CA PHE A 186 -5.01 -0.76 -11.51
C PHE A 186 -5.42 -1.09 -10.08
N GLY A 187 -5.82 -0.08 -9.30
CA GLY A 187 -6.07 -0.21 -7.87
C GLY A 187 -4.77 -0.28 -7.05
N PHE A 188 -4.86 0.01 -5.76
CA PHE A 188 -3.69 0.11 -4.87
C PHE A 188 -4.04 -0.42 -3.47
N HIS A 189 -3.04 -0.46 -2.58
CA HIS A 189 -3.11 -1.08 -1.26
C HIS A 189 -3.51 -2.56 -1.32
N GLY A 190 -3.13 -3.25 -2.40
CA GLY A 190 -3.43 -4.67 -2.58
C GLY A 190 -2.82 -5.55 -1.51
N LEU A 191 -1.56 -5.28 -1.11
CA LEU A 191 -0.89 -6.00 -0.01
C LEU A 191 -1.67 -5.87 1.31
N SER A 192 -2.26 -4.69 1.56
CA SER A 192 -3.13 -4.48 2.72
C SER A 192 -4.44 -5.28 2.61
N CYS A 193 -5.08 -5.32 1.43
CA CYS A 193 -6.26 -6.15 1.20
C CYS A 193 -5.95 -7.64 1.40
N GLU A 194 -4.82 -8.12 0.91
CA GLU A 194 -4.36 -9.50 1.12
C GLU A 194 -4.13 -9.80 2.61
N SER A 195 -3.57 -8.85 3.37
CA SER A 195 -3.35 -9.02 4.81
C SER A 195 -4.68 -9.16 5.57
N VAL A 196 -5.69 -8.37 5.18
CA VAL A 196 -7.05 -8.48 5.74
C VAL A 196 -7.65 -9.86 5.44
N LEU A 197 -7.56 -10.33 4.20
CA LEU A 197 -8.07 -11.65 3.83
C LEU A 197 -7.34 -12.77 4.57
N LYS A 198 -6.04 -12.66 4.78
CA LYS A 198 -5.27 -13.64 5.56
C LYS A 198 -5.75 -13.71 7.00
N GLN A 199 -6.02 -12.58 7.64
CA GLN A 199 -6.55 -12.52 9.00
C GLN A 199 -7.98 -13.09 9.10
N LEU A 200 -8.76 -13.02 8.00
CA LEU A 200 -10.12 -13.55 7.92
C LEU A 200 -10.20 -14.99 7.37
N GLU A 201 -9.08 -15.68 7.11
CA GLU A 201 -9.10 -16.99 6.43
C GLU A 201 -9.93 -18.07 7.15
N LYS A 202 -10.05 -17.99 8.49
CA LYS A 202 -10.87 -18.89 9.30
C LYS A 202 -12.35 -18.51 9.36
N GLN A 203 -12.69 -17.31 8.89
CA GLN A 203 -14.03 -16.76 8.83
C GLN A 203 -14.27 -16.10 7.46
N PRO A 204 -14.35 -16.89 6.39
CA PRO A 204 -14.45 -16.33 5.04
C PRO A 204 -15.74 -15.50 4.89
N VAL A 205 -15.58 -14.29 4.39
CA VAL A 205 -16.65 -13.31 4.17
C VAL A 205 -16.92 -13.24 2.68
N ARG A 206 -18.20 -13.32 2.29
CA ARG A 206 -18.58 -13.29 0.88
C ARG A 206 -18.53 -11.87 0.31
N ARG A 207 -19.14 -10.89 0.99
CA ARG A 207 -19.23 -9.50 0.54
C ARG A 207 -18.50 -8.62 1.54
N LEU A 208 -17.24 -8.36 1.25
CA LEU A 208 -16.34 -7.61 2.11
C LEU A 208 -16.03 -6.24 1.49
N VAL A 209 -16.12 -5.19 2.28
CA VAL A 209 -15.57 -3.87 1.93
C VAL A 209 -14.37 -3.62 2.84
N VAL A 210 -13.22 -3.33 2.26
CA VAL A 210 -12.01 -2.93 2.97
C VAL A 210 -11.79 -1.44 2.76
N ALA A 211 -11.82 -0.67 3.85
CA ALA A 211 -11.45 0.73 3.89
C ALA A 211 -10.04 0.87 4.48
N HIS A 212 -9.03 0.92 3.62
CA HIS A 212 -7.66 1.25 4.01
C HIS A 212 -7.56 2.77 4.11
N LEU A 213 -7.37 3.28 5.32
CA LEU A 213 -7.31 4.71 5.62
C LEU A 213 -5.97 5.06 6.26
N GLY A 214 -5.19 5.89 5.59
CA GLY A 214 -3.87 6.33 6.00
C GLY A 214 -3.51 7.67 5.37
N GLY A 215 -2.24 7.96 5.15
CA GLY A 215 -1.80 9.08 4.32
C GLY A 215 -2.35 8.98 2.89
N GLY A 216 -2.39 7.75 2.34
CA GLY A 216 -3.25 7.35 1.22
C GLY A 216 -4.49 6.64 1.74
N SER A 217 -5.61 6.71 0.99
CA SER A 217 -6.86 6.05 1.35
C SER A 217 -7.51 5.39 0.15
N SER A 218 -7.94 4.15 0.30
CA SER A 218 -8.71 3.43 -0.70
C SER A 218 -9.84 2.62 -0.07
N VAL A 219 -10.90 2.41 -0.84
CA VAL A 219 -12.01 1.54 -0.46
C VAL A 219 -12.15 0.48 -1.56
N THR A 220 -12.13 -0.78 -1.17
CA THR A 220 -12.13 -1.92 -2.09
C THR A 220 -13.29 -2.85 -1.81
N ALA A 221 -14.02 -3.21 -2.85
CA ALA A 221 -15.06 -4.24 -2.84
C ALA A 221 -14.45 -5.61 -3.15
N ILE A 222 -14.70 -6.59 -2.29
CA ILE A 222 -14.15 -7.95 -2.40
C ILE A 222 -15.30 -8.96 -2.32
N THR A 223 -15.34 -9.88 -3.29
CA THR A 223 -16.27 -11.00 -3.30
C THR A 223 -15.49 -12.31 -3.32
N ASN A 224 -15.78 -13.20 -2.35
CA ASN A 224 -15.13 -14.52 -2.26
C ASN A 224 -13.58 -14.43 -2.34
N GLY A 225 -12.98 -13.43 -1.71
CA GLY A 225 -11.55 -13.22 -1.71
C GLY A 225 -10.96 -12.51 -2.94
N HIS A 226 -11.77 -12.13 -3.92
CA HIS A 226 -11.33 -11.44 -5.13
C HIS A 226 -11.78 -9.98 -5.17
N SER A 227 -10.87 -9.08 -5.54
CA SER A 227 -11.21 -7.67 -5.80
C SER A 227 -12.15 -7.54 -6.98
N VAL A 228 -13.30 -6.87 -6.79
CA VAL A 228 -14.29 -6.65 -7.85
C VAL A 228 -14.45 -5.19 -8.22
N ASP A 229 -14.08 -4.27 -7.32
CA ASP A 229 -13.92 -2.84 -7.60
C ASP A 229 -13.03 -2.20 -6.53
N THR A 230 -12.46 -1.03 -6.84
CA THR A 230 -11.64 -0.27 -5.90
C THR A 230 -11.66 1.21 -6.26
N SER A 231 -11.53 2.09 -5.28
CA SER A 231 -11.67 3.53 -5.46
C SER A 231 -10.50 4.18 -6.20
N MET A 232 -9.26 3.74 -5.99
CA MET A 232 -8.10 4.24 -6.73
C MET A 232 -8.09 3.67 -8.15
N SER A 233 -7.67 4.47 -9.13
CA SER A 233 -7.79 4.14 -10.55
C SER A 233 -6.44 3.82 -11.20
N LEU A 234 -6.02 4.62 -12.20
CA LEU A 234 -4.75 4.49 -12.92
C LEU A 234 -3.57 4.78 -12.00
N THR A 235 -3.71 5.80 -11.18
CA THR A 235 -2.73 6.28 -10.20
C THR A 235 -3.33 6.26 -8.79
N PRO A 236 -2.55 6.38 -7.73
CA PRO A 236 -3.06 6.45 -6.36
C PRO A 236 -3.62 7.84 -5.98
N MET A 237 -4.00 8.67 -6.95
CA MET A 237 -4.52 10.03 -6.72
C MET A 237 -6.04 10.08 -6.63
N GLY A 238 -6.75 9.22 -7.39
CA GLY A 238 -8.22 9.24 -7.47
C GLY A 238 -8.92 8.56 -6.30
N GLY A 239 -10.25 8.58 -6.33
CA GLY A 239 -11.11 7.97 -5.31
C GLY A 239 -11.41 8.90 -4.15
N ALA A 240 -11.13 8.46 -2.92
CA ALA A 240 -11.41 9.22 -1.72
C ALA A 240 -10.40 10.38 -1.50
N ILE A 241 -10.83 11.41 -0.77
CA ILE A 241 -9.93 12.44 -0.27
C ILE A 241 -8.90 11.81 0.68
N MET A 242 -7.65 12.26 0.60
CA MET A 242 -6.51 11.76 1.37
C MET A 242 -5.84 12.89 2.14
N SER A 243 -4.74 12.61 2.83
CA SER A 243 -3.98 13.64 3.56
C SER A 243 -3.58 14.81 2.66
N HIS A 244 -2.96 14.54 1.52
CA HIS A 244 -2.41 15.56 0.60
C HIS A 244 -2.95 15.46 -0.82
N ARG A 245 -3.76 14.45 -1.14
CA ARG A 245 -4.33 14.20 -2.46
C ARG A 245 -5.84 14.42 -2.45
N PRO A 246 -6.40 15.06 -3.51
CA PRO A 246 -7.79 15.50 -3.50
C PRO A 246 -8.82 14.37 -3.67
N GLY A 247 -8.39 13.19 -4.16
CA GLY A 247 -9.30 12.17 -4.67
C GLY A 247 -9.90 12.56 -6.02
N ASP A 248 -11.13 12.14 -6.28
CA ASP A 248 -11.80 12.44 -7.56
C ASP A 248 -12.07 13.94 -7.71
N LEU A 249 -11.55 14.51 -8.80
CA LEU A 249 -11.78 15.89 -9.22
C LEU A 249 -12.41 15.93 -10.61
N ASP A 250 -13.16 17.01 -10.89
CA ASP A 250 -13.57 17.33 -12.25
C ASP A 250 -12.34 17.66 -13.11
N PRO A 251 -12.09 16.95 -14.24
CA PRO A 251 -10.97 17.28 -15.14
C PRO A 251 -10.98 18.74 -15.64
N GLY A 252 -12.15 19.38 -15.68
CA GLY A 252 -12.31 20.79 -16.05
C GLY A 252 -11.49 21.73 -15.17
N ILE A 253 -11.29 21.37 -13.90
CA ILE A 253 -10.45 22.15 -12.97
C ILE A 253 -9.00 22.18 -13.48
N LEU A 254 -8.46 21.03 -13.92
CA LEU A 254 -7.09 20.93 -14.42
C LEU A 254 -6.90 21.76 -15.68
N PHE A 255 -7.85 21.65 -16.62
CA PHE A 255 -7.83 22.46 -17.84
C PHE A 255 -7.95 23.95 -17.58
N TYR A 256 -8.76 24.35 -16.62
CA TYR A 256 -8.89 25.74 -16.21
C TYR A 256 -7.58 26.29 -15.66
N LEU A 257 -6.98 25.62 -14.68
CA LEU A 257 -5.74 26.07 -14.04
C LEU A 257 -4.56 26.18 -15.03
N LEU A 258 -4.45 25.23 -15.97
CA LEU A 258 -3.43 25.25 -17.02
C LEU A 258 -3.68 26.39 -18.06
N ARG A 259 -4.93 26.58 -18.52
CA ARG A 259 -5.28 27.59 -19.53
C ARG A 259 -5.09 29.01 -19.01
N GLU A 260 -5.50 29.25 -17.77
CA GLU A 260 -5.33 30.57 -17.12
C GLU A 260 -3.92 30.77 -16.58
N LYS A 261 -3.02 29.80 -16.76
CA LYS A 261 -1.61 29.85 -16.37
C LYS A 261 -1.41 30.11 -14.86
N TYR A 262 -2.34 29.63 -14.02
CA TYR A 262 -2.11 29.60 -12.58
C TYR A 262 -1.01 28.62 -12.21
N TYR A 263 -0.89 27.52 -12.97
CA TYR A 263 0.11 26.46 -12.82
C TYR A 263 0.59 26.01 -14.21
N ASP A 264 1.85 25.60 -14.31
CA ASP A 264 2.32 24.71 -15.37
C ASP A 264 2.03 23.25 -15.00
N LEU A 265 2.42 22.29 -15.84
CA LEU A 265 2.10 20.90 -15.63
C LEU A 265 2.75 20.35 -14.36
N ASP A 266 4.05 20.62 -14.15
CA ASP A 266 4.82 20.09 -13.03
C ASP A 266 4.34 20.68 -11.69
N ALA A 267 4.09 21.99 -11.66
CA ALA A 267 3.53 22.65 -10.47
C ALA A 267 2.10 22.22 -10.17
N LEU A 268 1.30 21.89 -11.19
CA LEU A 268 -0.05 21.34 -10.99
C LEU A 268 0.01 19.91 -10.43
N GLU A 269 0.93 19.08 -10.90
CA GLU A 269 1.16 17.75 -10.36
C GLU A 269 1.57 17.83 -8.88
N ASP A 270 2.54 18.69 -8.54
CA ASP A 270 2.97 18.92 -7.17
C ASP A 270 1.82 19.41 -6.26
N LEU A 271 1.00 20.35 -6.75
CA LEU A 271 -0.20 20.79 -6.03
C LEU A 271 -1.12 19.63 -5.66
N LEU A 272 -1.41 18.76 -6.63
CA LEU A 272 -2.38 17.68 -6.45
C LEU A 272 -1.84 16.53 -5.61
N GLU A 273 -0.53 16.31 -5.61
CA GLU A 273 0.09 15.21 -4.87
C GLU A 273 0.51 15.58 -3.46
N HIS A 274 0.88 16.87 -3.21
CA HIS A 274 1.48 17.28 -1.93
C HIS A 274 0.69 18.37 -1.18
N GLN A 275 -0.14 19.17 -1.86
CA GLN A 275 -0.71 20.39 -1.26
C GLN A 275 -2.25 20.36 -1.24
N ALA A 276 -2.88 19.34 -1.82
CA ALA A 276 -4.33 19.17 -1.84
C ALA A 276 -4.84 18.35 -0.64
N GLY A 277 -5.97 17.68 -0.79
CA GLY A 277 -6.56 16.82 0.25
C GLY A 277 -6.97 17.56 1.50
N VAL A 278 -6.94 16.86 2.64
CA VAL A 278 -7.31 17.49 3.93
C VAL A 278 -6.34 18.59 4.33
N ALA A 279 -5.05 18.45 4.00
CA ALA A 279 -4.04 19.47 4.26
C ALA A 279 -4.35 20.77 3.53
N GLY A 280 -4.69 20.70 2.25
CA GLY A 280 -5.02 21.88 1.43
C GLY A 280 -6.27 22.61 1.92
N VAL A 281 -7.28 21.87 2.38
CA VAL A 281 -8.52 22.48 2.91
C VAL A 281 -8.31 23.07 4.30
N SER A 282 -7.62 22.34 5.18
CA SER A 282 -7.43 22.75 6.59
C SER A 282 -6.26 23.70 6.81
N GLN A 283 -5.35 23.82 5.83
CA GLN A 283 -4.08 24.55 5.96
C GLN A 283 -3.18 23.99 7.09
N THR A 284 -3.29 22.66 7.35
CA THR A 284 -2.47 21.92 8.31
C THR A 284 -1.50 20.99 7.60
N ASN A 285 -0.76 20.16 8.37
CA ASN A 285 0.15 19.13 7.86
C ASN A 285 -0.55 17.88 7.32
N GLY A 286 -1.88 17.80 7.33
CA GLY A 286 -2.65 16.63 6.89
C GLY A 286 -2.62 15.42 7.85
N ASP A 287 -1.98 15.52 9.01
CA ASP A 287 -2.08 14.48 10.05
C ASP A 287 -3.49 14.48 10.66
N MET A 288 -4.13 13.32 10.66
CA MET A 288 -5.52 13.18 11.11
C MET A 288 -5.71 13.50 12.60
N ARG A 289 -4.71 13.27 13.43
CA ARG A 289 -4.76 13.59 14.88
C ARG A 289 -4.70 15.08 15.11
N ASP A 290 -3.82 15.79 14.37
CA ASP A 290 -3.71 17.23 14.45
C ASP A 290 -4.97 17.89 13.90
N LEU A 291 -5.52 17.36 12.82
CA LEU A 291 -6.77 17.82 12.23
C LEU A 291 -7.95 17.64 13.20
N GLN A 292 -8.08 16.48 13.85
CA GLN A 292 -9.12 16.25 14.86
C GLN A 292 -8.97 17.22 16.04
N ASN A 293 -7.75 17.37 16.57
CA ASN A 293 -7.45 18.27 17.67
C ASN A 293 -7.77 19.75 17.33
N ALA A 294 -7.47 20.19 16.10
CA ALA A 294 -7.80 21.54 15.64
C ALA A 294 -9.32 21.74 15.51
N SER A 295 -10.01 20.75 14.94
CA SER A 295 -11.47 20.74 14.83
C SER A 295 -12.15 20.82 16.21
N ASP A 296 -11.65 20.07 17.19
CA ASP A 296 -12.19 20.05 18.56
C ASP A 296 -11.96 21.38 19.30
N ARG A 297 -10.93 22.12 18.92
CA ARG A 297 -10.69 23.51 19.39
C ARG A 297 -11.51 24.57 18.64
N GLY A 298 -12.36 24.17 17.69
CA GLY A 298 -13.27 25.06 16.98
C GLY A 298 -12.70 25.66 15.68
N ASP A 299 -11.59 25.12 15.14
CA ASP A 299 -11.09 25.53 13.84
C ASP A 299 -12.06 25.10 12.74
N ALA A 300 -12.63 26.07 12.04
CA ALA A 300 -13.65 25.85 11.02
C ALA A 300 -13.11 25.15 9.77
N TYR A 301 -11.87 25.41 9.37
CA TYR A 301 -11.26 24.77 8.21
C TYR A 301 -10.86 23.33 8.52
N ALA A 302 -10.32 23.07 9.70
CA ALA A 302 -10.05 21.71 10.16
C ALA A 302 -11.32 20.87 10.24
N LYS A 303 -12.40 21.46 10.80
CA LYS A 303 -13.71 20.80 10.83
C LYS A 303 -14.23 20.51 9.43
N LEU A 304 -14.17 21.47 8.51
CA LEU A 304 -14.60 21.29 7.12
C LEU A 304 -13.80 20.16 6.43
N ALA A 305 -12.48 20.16 6.55
CA ALA A 305 -11.62 19.14 5.97
C ALA A 305 -11.94 17.73 6.49
N LEU A 306 -12.16 17.61 7.81
CA LEU A 306 -12.56 16.36 8.45
C LEU A 306 -13.94 15.89 7.99
N ASP A 307 -14.93 16.79 7.90
CA ASP A 307 -16.27 16.50 7.39
C ASP A 307 -16.23 16.04 5.92
N MET A 308 -15.39 16.68 5.09
CA MET A 308 -15.17 16.30 3.71
C MET A 308 -14.53 14.90 3.60
N PHE A 309 -13.52 14.62 4.41
CA PHE A 309 -12.85 13.31 4.44
C PHE A 309 -13.85 12.20 4.80
N VAL A 310 -14.56 12.33 5.93
CA VAL A 310 -15.57 11.38 6.38
C VAL A 310 -16.62 11.13 5.29
N ARG A 311 -17.16 12.21 4.71
CA ARG A 311 -18.16 12.12 3.65
C ARG A 311 -17.62 11.43 2.39
N SER A 312 -16.37 11.71 2.01
CA SER A 312 -15.73 11.09 0.86
C SER A 312 -15.59 9.58 1.04
N ILE A 313 -15.09 9.13 2.18
CA ILE A 313 -14.96 7.70 2.50
C ILE A 313 -16.34 7.02 2.56
N ALA A 314 -17.33 7.63 3.22
CA ALA A 314 -18.67 7.07 3.30
C ALA A 314 -19.32 6.88 1.91
N LYS A 315 -19.13 7.83 0.99
CA LYS A 315 -19.59 7.70 -0.41
C LYS A 315 -18.91 6.54 -1.12
N GLN A 316 -17.60 6.35 -0.95
CA GLN A 316 -16.88 5.23 -1.56
C GLN A 316 -17.37 3.89 -0.99
N ILE A 317 -17.54 3.78 0.35
CA ILE A 317 -18.09 2.57 0.97
C ILE A 317 -19.50 2.26 0.43
N ALA A 318 -20.37 3.26 0.37
CA ALA A 318 -21.73 3.08 -0.16
C ALA A 318 -21.71 2.60 -1.63
N GLY A 319 -20.83 3.18 -2.46
CA GLY A 319 -20.63 2.73 -3.85
C GLY A 319 -20.18 1.27 -3.92
N MET A 320 -19.23 0.85 -3.08
CA MET A 320 -18.78 -0.55 -3.04
C MET A 320 -19.87 -1.50 -2.54
N CYS A 321 -20.72 -1.08 -1.60
CA CYS A 321 -21.89 -1.86 -1.19
C CYS A 321 -22.88 -2.07 -2.33
N VAL A 322 -23.09 -1.07 -3.18
CA VAL A 322 -23.96 -1.19 -4.39
C VAL A 322 -23.33 -2.19 -5.37
N VAL A 323 -22.02 -2.12 -5.62
CA VAL A 323 -21.31 -3.06 -6.49
C VAL A 323 -21.45 -4.51 -6.01
N LEU A 324 -21.40 -4.72 -4.68
CA LEU A 324 -21.52 -6.05 -4.08
C LEU A 324 -22.97 -6.56 -3.93
N GLY A 325 -23.97 -5.71 -4.17
CA GLY A 325 -25.37 -6.02 -3.86
C GLY A 325 -25.64 -6.18 -2.36
N GLY A 326 -24.95 -5.41 -1.53
CA GLY A 326 -24.97 -5.42 -0.06
C GLY A 326 -23.60 -5.66 0.54
N ILE A 327 -23.52 -5.75 1.87
CA ILE A 327 -22.27 -5.91 2.60
C ILE A 327 -22.46 -6.90 3.75
N ASP A 328 -21.52 -7.81 3.96
CA ASP A 328 -21.51 -8.72 5.11
C ASP A 328 -20.54 -8.22 6.20
N LEU A 329 -19.42 -7.60 5.79
CA LEU A 329 -18.42 -7.05 6.70
C LEU A 329 -17.75 -5.81 6.12
N LEU A 330 -17.61 -4.76 6.92
CA LEU A 330 -16.76 -3.60 6.69
C LEU A 330 -15.50 -3.73 7.54
N VAL A 331 -14.33 -3.72 6.91
CA VAL A 331 -13.06 -3.70 7.62
C VAL A 331 -12.39 -2.35 7.45
N PHE A 332 -12.01 -1.74 8.57
CA PHE A 332 -11.13 -0.59 8.62
C PHE A 332 -9.70 -1.05 8.89
N THR A 333 -8.74 -0.52 8.13
CA THR A 333 -7.31 -0.81 8.25
C THR A 333 -6.48 0.40 7.84
N GLY A 334 -5.16 0.33 8.00
CA GLY A 334 -4.26 1.47 7.80
C GLY A 334 -4.28 2.44 9.00
N GLY A 335 -3.27 3.29 9.13
CA GLY A 335 -3.03 4.06 10.36
C GLY A 335 -4.23 4.89 10.85
N VAL A 336 -4.96 5.55 9.97
CA VAL A 336 -6.19 6.28 10.32
C VAL A 336 -7.33 5.28 10.58
N GLY A 337 -7.45 4.24 9.76
CA GLY A 337 -8.46 3.20 9.92
C GLY A 337 -8.31 2.43 11.24
N GLU A 338 -7.11 2.22 11.72
CA GLU A 338 -6.81 1.50 12.95
C GLU A 338 -6.99 2.39 14.21
N HIS A 339 -6.51 3.64 14.15
CA HIS A 339 -6.33 4.45 15.37
C HIS A 339 -7.33 5.60 15.53
N ALA A 340 -7.97 6.08 14.44
CA ALA A 340 -8.91 7.21 14.52
C ALA A 340 -10.36 6.74 14.76
N THR A 341 -10.69 6.35 15.98
CA THR A 341 -12.02 5.82 16.35
C THR A 341 -13.14 6.79 16.01
N ALA A 342 -13.01 8.08 16.36
CA ALA A 342 -14.03 9.08 16.06
C ALA A 342 -14.31 9.23 14.56
N VAL A 343 -13.29 9.08 13.70
CA VAL A 343 -13.44 9.11 12.23
C VAL A 343 -14.26 7.90 11.77
N ARG A 344 -13.93 6.69 12.25
CA ARG A 344 -14.68 5.47 11.91
C ARG A 344 -16.15 5.56 12.32
N GLU A 345 -16.41 5.98 13.56
CA GLU A 345 -17.78 6.14 14.08
C GLU A 345 -18.60 7.10 13.23
N ARG A 346 -18.02 8.24 12.83
CA ARG A 346 -18.69 9.21 11.96
C ARG A 346 -18.95 8.66 10.56
N ILE A 347 -18.02 7.88 10.00
CA ILE A 347 -18.21 7.20 8.70
C ILE A 347 -19.37 6.22 8.81
N VAL A 348 -19.37 5.35 9.84
CA VAL A 348 -20.42 4.36 10.07
C VAL A 348 -21.76 5.02 10.27
N GLN A 349 -21.87 6.04 11.13
CA GLN A 349 -23.10 6.80 11.32
C GLN A 349 -23.65 7.38 10.01
N MET A 350 -22.78 7.86 9.12
CA MET A 350 -23.21 8.42 7.84
C MET A 350 -23.78 7.37 6.89
N ILE A 351 -23.24 6.14 6.89
CA ILE A 351 -23.74 5.07 6.00
C ILE A 351 -24.94 4.32 6.57
N GLU A 352 -25.08 4.26 7.90
CA GLU A 352 -26.17 3.51 8.58
C GLU A 352 -27.56 3.94 8.13
N SER A 353 -27.76 5.24 7.93
CA SER A 353 -29.05 5.78 7.51
C SER A 353 -29.53 5.26 6.14
N SER A 354 -28.59 4.79 5.29
CA SER A 354 -28.88 4.36 3.92
C SER A 354 -28.66 2.86 3.68
N LEU A 355 -27.75 2.24 4.42
CA LEU A 355 -27.28 0.86 4.20
C LEU A 355 -27.61 -0.08 5.38
N GLY A 356 -28.18 0.44 6.49
CA GLY A 356 -28.25 -0.27 7.75
C GLY A 356 -26.88 -0.35 8.43
N SER A 357 -26.83 -0.97 9.62
CA SER A 357 -25.58 -1.14 10.39
C SER A 357 -24.84 -2.38 9.93
N PRO A 358 -23.78 -2.25 9.09
CA PRO A 358 -22.98 -3.40 8.70
C PRO A 358 -22.15 -3.90 9.89
N SER A 359 -21.90 -5.21 9.93
CA SER A 359 -20.85 -5.73 10.81
C SER A 359 -19.54 -5.05 10.48
N GLN A 360 -18.77 -4.65 11.48
CA GLN A 360 -17.51 -3.94 11.28
C GLN A 360 -16.37 -4.54 12.12
N MET A 361 -15.18 -4.49 11.59
CA MET A 361 -13.94 -4.88 12.27
C MET A 361 -12.84 -3.86 12.00
N VAL A 362 -11.88 -3.79 12.92
CA VAL A 362 -10.62 -3.08 12.74
C VAL A 362 -9.52 -4.12 12.71
N LEU A 363 -8.78 -4.18 11.63
CA LEU A 363 -7.67 -5.12 11.47
C LEU A 363 -6.38 -4.37 11.14
N PRO A 364 -5.24 -4.76 11.73
CA PRO A 364 -3.96 -4.13 11.42
C PRO A 364 -3.56 -4.42 9.96
N SER A 365 -2.94 -3.43 9.32
CA SER A 365 -2.33 -3.60 8.01
C SER A 365 -0.99 -4.30 8.15
N GLN A 366 -0.93 -5.59 7.79
CA GLN A 366 0.27 -6.42 7.87
C GLN A 366 0.94 -6.57 6.49
N GLU A 367 1.19 -5.45 5.81
CA GLU A 367 1.76 -5.44 4.45
C GLU A 367 3.14 -6.13 4.41
N ASN A 368 3.98 -5.90 5.41
CA ASN A 368 5.32 -6.50 5.46
C ASN A 368 5.27 -8.04 5.56
N GLU A 369 4.27 -8.61 6.26
CA GLU A 369 4.04 -10.06 6.27
C GLU A 369 3.72 -10.58 4.87
N ARG A 370 2.92 -9.85 4.10
CA ARG A 370 2.62 -10.22 2.70
C ARG A 370 3.84 -10.10 1.80
N ILE A 371 4.65 -9.05 1.98
CA ILE A 371 5.94 -8.92 1.28
C ILE A 371 6.84 -10.13 1.59
N ALA A 372 6.98 -10.51 2.86
CA ALA A 372 7.77 -11.68 3.26
C ALA A 372 7.24 -12.98 2.60
N PHE A 373 5.93 -13.19 2.64
CA PHE A 373 5.27 -14.34 2.05
C PHE A 373 5.51 -14.45 0.54
N HIS A 374 5.27 -13.37 -0.21
CA HIS A 374 5.50 -13.37 -1.66
C HIS A 374 6.97 -13.50 -2.02
N THR A 375 7.85 -12.89 -1.21
CA THR A 375 9.30 -13.02 -1.37
C THR A 375 9.74 -14.46 -1.22
N LEU A 376 9.32 -15.14 -0.14
CA LEU A 376 9.64 -16.54 0.08
C LEU A 376 9.15 -17.43 -1.08
N ASN A 377 7.88 -17.32 -1.45
CA ASN A 377 7.31 -18.10 -2.54
C ASN A 377 8.06 -17.94 -3.86
N LEU A 378 8.47 -16.69 -4.18
CA LEU A 378 9.19 -16.44 -5.43
C LEU A 378 10.62 -16.98 -5.43
N ILE A 379 11.32 -17.00 -4.29
CA ILE A 379 12.68 -17.53 -4.25
C ILE A 379 12.72 -19.05 -4.17
N GLU A 380 11.62 -19.72 -3.78
CA GLU A 380 11.48 -21.17 -3.77
C GLU A 380 11.02 -21.75 -5.12
N SER A 381 10.35 -20.92 -5.96
CA SER A 381 9.94 -21.24 -7.33
C SER A 381 11.12 -21.16 -8.29
#